data_6d8b988b79a9541eb6698a79e3eb36e6
#
_entry.id   6d8b988b79a9541eb6698a79e3eb36e6
#
_cell.length_a   1.000
_cell.length_b   1.000
_cell.length_c   1.000
_cell.angle_alpha   90.00
_cell.angle_beta   90.00
_cell.angle_gamma   90.00
#
_symmetry.space_group_name_H-M   'P 1'
#
loop_
_entity.id
_entity.type
_entity.pdbx_description
1 polymer ?
#
loop_
_entity_poly.entity_id
_entity_poly.type
_entity_poly.pdbx_seq_one_letter_code
_entity_poly.pdbx_strand_id
1 'polypeptide(L)'
;MAKQVIIIADTDEKFVASLELKFIEELDENIELEIITDRDYFNEYFLNPKSAQAIVVDEDLYTPELKRHNVNKIFVLSESNDDGGTEDLEIEKIFKYSSPKEIYKQVISQGNIGTSNSSEKETVVALVYSACGGVGKSTVALGVSEALAKSFNKVLYINAQRINSFQHMLMNQATIPNSSVSEFSDLSSNIYGRISYIIRNEKFDYLPPFGMAIASLGLDFSLYADIIKSAKASKKYDVIVVDTDTTFDEAKADLITLADKVLIVLEQDKRSVFATGVLLKNISCNDSAKYFFVCNKFDDEKSNAITSGEIEHSFIINEYIKEFDNYDSMSLSDISNQPDVQKVSYLII
;
A
#
# COMPACT_ATOMS: atom_id res chain seq x y z
N MET A 1 22.38 -13.94 19.29
CA MET A 1 21.61 -14.66 18.23
C MET A 1 22.52 -14.77 17.03
N ALA A 2 22.42 -15.82 16.20
CA ALA A 2 23.16 -15.86 14.94
C ALA A 2 22.64 -14.76 14.01
N LYS A 3 23.55 -14.03 13.35
CA LYS A 3 23.17 -13.03 12.36
C LYS A 3 22.47 -13.71 11.18
N GLN A 4 21.45 -13.05 10.65
CA GLN A 4 20.82 -13.47 9.40
C GLN A 4 21.73 -13.09 8.23
N VAL A 5 21.97 -13.99 7.30
CA VAL A 5 22.86 -13.77 6.16
C VAL A 5 22.02 -13.64 4.88
N ILE A 6 22.30 -12.62 4.07
CA ILE A 6 21.81 -12.47 2.71
C ILE A 6 23.03 -12.57 1.79
N ILE A 7 22.96 -13.42 0.77
CA ILE A 7 24.01 -13.56 -0.22
C ILE A 7 23.51 -12.96 -1.54
N ILE A 8 24.25 -12.02 -2.13
CA ILE A 8 23.97 -11.47 -3.46
C ILE A 8 25.10 -11.89 -4.39
N ALA A 9 24.76 -12.57 -5.49
CA ALA A 9 25.74 -13.08 -6.45
C ALA A 9 25.35 -12.68 -7.88
N ASP A 10 26.17 -11.86 -8.51
CA ASP A 10 26.04 -11.44 -9.91
C ASP A 10 27.40 -10.95 -10.43
N THR A 11 27.73 -11.26 -11.68
CA THR A 11 29.02 -10.87 -12.30
C THR A 11 29.03 -9.42 -12.79
N ASP A 12 27.89 -8.71 -12.82
CA ASP A 12 27.83 -7.28 -13.12
C ASP A 12 28.14 -6.46 -11.86
N GLU A 13 29.41 -6.12 -11.67
CA GLU A 13 29.88 -5.32 -10.52
C GLU A 13 29.15 -3.98 -10.33
N LYS A 14 28.73 -3.33 -11.45
CA LYS A 14 28.03 -2.03 -11.36
C LYS A 14 26.61 -2.20 -10.85
N PHE A 15 25.94 -3.21 -11.31
CA PHE A 15 24.61 -3.57 -10.84
C PHE A 15 24.66 -3.96 -9.36
N VAL A 16 25.59 -4.84 -8.99
CA VAL A 16 25.80 -5.28 -7.61
C VAL A 16 26.09 -4.11 -6.70
N ALA A 17 26.98 -3.18 -7.07
CA ALA A 17 27.32 -2.02 -6.24
C ALA A 17 26.10 -1.14 -5.95
N SER A 18 25.20 -0.96 -6.93
CA SER A 18 23.97 -0.20 -6.74
C SER A 18 22.98 -0.90 -5.80
N LEU A 19 22.91 -2.22 -5.91
CA LEU A 19 22.05 -3.05 -5.07
C LEU A 19 22.61 -3.12 -3.64
N GLU A 20 23.91 -3.38 -3.48
CA GLU A 20 24.62 -3.39 -2.21
C GLU A 20 24.41 -2.10 -1.42
N LEU A 21 24.57 -0.94 -2.07
CA LEU A 21 24.34 0.36 -1.44
C LEU A 21 22.94 0.46 -0.86
N LYS A 22 21.94 0.01 -1.62
CA LYS A 22 20.53 0.02 -1.19
C LYS A 22 20.28 -0.91 -0.03
N PHE A 23 20.88 -2.10 -0.04
CA PHE A 23 20.75 -3.04 1.07
C PHE A 23 21.44 -2.50 2.34
N ILE A 24 22.65 -1.92 2.23
CA ILE A 24 23.36 -1.34 3.38
C ILE A 24 22.59 -0.16 4.00
N GLU A 25 21.93 0.67 3.18
CA GLU A 25 21.11 1.79 3.69
C GLU A 25 19.88 1.35 4.51
N GLU A 26 19.30 0.21 4.19
CA GLU A 26 17.99 -0.21 4.70
C GLU A 26 18.04 -1.44 5.64
N LEU A 27 19.17 -2.16 5.66
CA LEU A 27 19.30 -3.38 6.47
C LEU A 27 19.57 -3.04 7.94
N ASP A 28 18.97 -3.84 8.83
CA ASP A 28 19.24 -3.82 10.27
C ASP A 28 20.67 -4.34 10.58
N GLU A 29 21.28 -3.86 11.67
CA GLU A 29 22.62 -4.27 12.16
C GLU A 29 22.74 -5.79 12.43
N ASN A 30 21.63 -6.50 12.55
CA ASN A 30 21.58 -7.95 12.77
C ASN A 30 21.64 -8.78 11.48
N ILE A 31 21.67 -8.14 10.31
CA ILE A 31 21.74 -8.81 9.02
C ILE A 31 23.13 -8.61 8.43
N GLU A 32 23.74 -9.69 7.97
CA GLU A 32 25.01 -9.70 7.29
C GLU A 32 24.79 -9.86 5.79
N LEU A 33 25.39 -8.97 5.01
CA LEU A 33 25.31 -8.99 3.55
C LEU A 33 26.61 -9.54 2.99
N GLU A 34 26.54 -10.65 2.25
CA GLU A 34 27.67 -11.22 1.53
C GLU A 34 27.52 -10.97 0.02
N ILE A 35 28.54 -10.40 -0.60
CA ILE A 35 28.56 -10.06 -2.02
C ILE A 35 29.55 -10.95 -2.75
N ILE A 36 29.12 -11.54 -3.87
CA ILE A 36 29.94 -12.39 -4.72
C ILE A 36 29.81 -11.91 -6.18
N THR A 37 30.90 -11.40 -6.75
CA THR A 37 30.93 -10.92 -8.14
C THR A 37 31.81 -11.77 -9.07
N ASP A 38 32.58 -12.69 -8.49
CA ASP A 38 33.44 -13.60 -9.24
C ASP A 38 32.81 -15.00 -9.34
N ARG A 39 32.71 -15.52 -10.57
CA ARG A 39 32.10 -16.85 -10.86
C ARG A 39 32.87 -18.00 -10.28
N ASP A 40 34.20 -17.95 -10.32
CA ASP A 40 35.05 -19.05 -9.82
C ASP A 40 34.97 -19.10 -8.30
N TYR A 41 35.02 -17.92 -7.65
CA TYR A 41 34.79 -17.81 -6.21
C TYR A 41 33.36 -18.26 -5.82
N PHE A 42 32.34 -17.93 -6.59
CA PHE A 42 30.98 -18.41 -6.36
C PHE A 42 30.92 -19.93 -6.33
N ASN A 43 31.51 -20.59 -7.32
CA ASN A 43 31.56 -22.05 -7.40
C ASN A 43 32.30 -22.65 -6.21
N GLU A 44 33.45 -22.10 -5.83
CA GLU A 44 34.22 -22.55 -4.67
C GLU A 44 33.48 -22.33 -3.35
N TYR A 45 32.82 -21.18 -3.22
CA TYR A 45 32.06 -20.80 -2.02
C TYR A 45 30.95 -21.79 -1.70
N PHE A 46 30.21 -22.26 -2.72
CA PHE A 46 29.11 -23.20 -2.58
C PHE A 46 29.51 -24.68 -2.62
N LEU A 47 30.81 -25.02 -2.65
CA LEU A 47 31.26 -26.41 -2.46
C LEU A 47 30.97 -26.92 -1.03
N ASN A 48 30.93 -26.04 -0.05
CA ASN A 48 30.63 -26.37 1.34
C ASN A 48 29.20 -25.95 1.70
N PRO A 49 28.51 -26.69 2.59
CA PRO A 49 27.17 -26.31 3.06
C PRO A 49 27.14 -24.88 3.63
N LYS A 50 26.20 -24.07 3.15
CA LYS A 50 25.97 -22.71 3.59
C LYS A 50 24.62 -22.59 4.27
N SER A 51 24.49 -21.59 5.14
CA SER A 51 23.21 -21.21 5.73
C SER A 51 22.98 -19.73 5.50
N ALA A 52 21.87 -19.41 4.85
CA ALA A 52 21.47 -18.03 4.56
C ALA A 52 19.95 -17.86 4.65
N GLN A 53 19.51 -16.66 4.99
CA GLN A 53 18.10 -16.33 4.98
C GLN A 53 17.59 -16.20 3.53
N ALA A 54 18.40 -15.59 2.67
CA ALA A 54 18.13 -15.53 1.24
C ALA A 54 19.41 -15.58 0.41
N ILE A 55 19.28 -16.09 -0.82
CA ILE A 55 20.25 -15.93 -1.88
C ILE A 55 19.57 -15.16 -3.00
N VAL A 56 20.18 -14.07 -3.45
CA VAL A 56 19.80 -13.30 -4.63
C VAL A 56 20.88 -13.59 -5.69
N VAL A 57 20.55 -14.30 -6.75
CA VAL A 57 21.51 -14.82 -7.70
C VAL A 57 21.11 -14.50 -9.14
N ASP A 58 22.07 -14.09 -9.95
CA ASP A 58 21.88 -13.93 -11.40
C ASP A 58 21.49 -15.26 -12.06
N GLU A 59 20.63 -15.24 -13.09
CA GLU A 59 20.17 -16.46 -13.78
C GLU A 59 21.31 -17.28 -14.38
N ASP A 60 22.41 -16.61 -14.81
CA ASP A 60 23.60 -17.30 -15.35
C ASP A 60 24.45 -18.00 -14.30
N LEU A 61 24.32 -17.63 -13.02
CA LEU A 61 24.99 -18.25 -11.88
C LEU A 61 24.09 -19.27 -11.18
N TYR A 62 22.78 -19.20 -11.40
CA TYR A 62 21.85 -20.09 -10.73
C TYR A 62 22.04 -21.55 -11.16
N THR A 63 22.16 -22.44 -10.16
CA THR A 63 22.15 -23.89 -10.35
C THR A 63 21.18 -24.55 -9.36
N PRO A 64 20.52 -25.67 -9.72
CA PRO A 64 19.64 -26.39 -8.80
C PRO A 64 20.33 -26.91 -7.52
N GLU A 65 21.66 -27.03 -7.54
CA GLU A 65 22.47 -27.42 -6.38
C GLU A 65 22.37 -26.43 -5.22
N LEU A 66 22.05 -25.15 -5.49
CA LEU A 66 21.86 -24.14 -4.44
C LEU A 66 20.76 -24.52 -3.44
N LYS A 67 19.80 -25.34 -3.84
CA LYS A 67 18.75 -25.87 -2.94
C LYS A 67 19.25 -26.87 -1.91
N ARG A 68 20.47 -27.41 -2.07
CA ARG A 68 21.07 -28.33 -1.11
C ARG A 68 21.61 -27.63 0.13
N HIS A 69 21.72 -26.31 0.07
CA HIS A 69 22.14 -25.47 1.20
C HIS A 69 20.94 -25.15 2.11
N ASN A 70 21.23 -24.78 3.33
CA ASN A 70 20.20 -24.37 4.31
C ASN A 70 19.80 -22.90 4.04
N VAL A 71 18.97 -22.70 3.02
CA VAL A 71 18.52 -21.39 2.53
C VAL A 71 17.00 -21.33 2.55
N ASN A 72 16.44 -20.29 3.16
CA ASN A 72 14.98 -20.20 3.28
C ASN A 72 14.32 -19.78 1.95
N LYS A 73 14.97 -18.93 1.15
CA LYS A 73 14.44 -18.46 -0.12
C LYS A 73 15.56 -18.16 -1.12
N ILE A 74 15.35 -18.52 -2.39
CA ILE A 74 16.26 -18.21 -3.49
C ILE A 74 15.54 -17.28 -4.47
N PHE A 75 16.14 -16.12 -4.75
CA PHE A 75 15.69 -15.14 -5.71
C PHE A 75 16.61 -15.19 -6.93
N VAL A 76 16.04 -15.47 -8.11
CA VAL A 76 16.78 -15.50 -9.36
C VAL A 76 16.51 -14.20 -10.12
N LEU A 77 17.57 -13.43 -10.35
CA LEU A 77 17.54 -12.22 -11.18
C LEU A 77 17.51 -12.64 -12.65
N SER A 78 16.39 -12.36 -13.32
CA SER A 78 16.20 -12.71 -14.73
C SER A 78 16.12 -11.47 -15.60
N GLU A 79 16.71 -11.53 -16.79
CA GLU A 79 16.61 -10.44 -17.78
C GLU A 79 15.29 -10.49 -18.57
N SER A 80 14.54 -11.59 -18.49
CA SER A 80 13.22 -11.70 -19.10
C SER A 80 12.11 -11.40 -18.10
N ASN A 81 11.15 -10.59 -18.51
CA ASN A 81 9.96 -10.23 -17.69
C ASN A 81 8.82 -11.24 -17.93
N ASP A 82 9.15 -12.53 -18.11
CA ASP A 82 8.14 -13.57 -18.24
C ASP A 82 7.63 -14.00 -16.85
N ASP A 83 6.36 -13.71 -16.58
CA ASP A 83 5.58 -14.18 -15.42
C ASP A 83 5.33 -15.72 -15.46
N GLY A 84 6.27 -16.49 -15.95
CA GLY A 84 6.25 -17.94 -15.87
C GLY A 84 6.40 -18.35 -14.41
N GLY A 85 5.29 -18.45 -13.69
CA GLY A 85 5.26 -18.91 -12.32
C GLY A 85 6.08 -20.20 -12.20
N THR A 86 7.14 -20.16 -11.41
CA THR A 86 7.85 -21.37 -11.02
C THR A 86 6.92 -22.16 -10.11
N GLU A 87 6.66 -23.44 -10.45
CA GLU A 87 5.91 -24.37 -9.59
C GLU A 87 6.61 -24.62 -8.23
N ASP A 88 7.75 -24.01 -8.02
CA ASP A 88 8.66 -24.24 -6.91
C ASP A 88 8.57 -23.08 -5.91
N LEU A 89 7.97 -23.34 -4.75
CA LEU A 89 7.72 -22.37 -3.68
C LEU A 89 9.01 -21.79 -3.05
N GLU A 90 10.15 -22.42 -3.29
CA GLU A 90 11.45 -21.98 -2.74
C GLU A 90 12.19 -21.00 -3.65
N ILE A 91 11.76 -20.87 -4.91
CA ILE A 91 12.40 -20.01 -5.91
C ILE A 91 11.44 -18.91 -6.33
N GLU A 92 11.95 -17.71 -6.38
CA GLU A 92 11.23 -16.53 -6.89
C GLU A 92 12.06 -15.86 -8.00
N LYS A 93 11.44 -15.54 -9.11
CA LYS A 93 12.09 -14.77 -10.17
C LYS A 93 11.86 -13.28 -9.97
N ILE A 94 12.93 -12.50 -10.04
CA ILE A 94 12.89 -11.04 -9.99
C ILE A 94 13.46 -10.50 -11.29
N PHE A 95 12.76 -9.53 -11.90
CA PHE A 95 13.27 -8.86 -13.10
C PHE A 95 14.50 -8.02 -12.73
N LYS A 96 15.65 -8.36 -13.32
CA LYS A 96 16.98 -7.79 -13.00
C LYS A 96 17.02 -6.27 -13.17
N TYR A 97 16.30 -5.73 -14.17
CA TYR A 97 16.29 -4.29 -14.46
C TYR A 97 15.23 -3.51 -13.67
N SER A 98 14.63 -4.11 -12.64
CA SER A 98 13.86 -3.39 -11.62
C SER A 98 14.76 -2.44 -10.83
N SER A 99 14.19 -1.40 -10.20
CA SER A 99 14.99 -0.52 -9.37
C SER A 99 15.59 -1.28 -8.17
N PRO A 100 16.79 -0.90 -7.67
CA PRO A 100 17.39 -1.51 -6.47
C PRO A 100 16.44 -1.51 -5.26
N LYS A 101 15.59 -0.48 -5.14
CA LYS A 101 14.57 -0.39 -4.10
C LYS A 101 13.47 -1.45 -4.25
N GLU A 102 13.06 -1.76 -5.48
CA GLU A 102 12.06 -2.79 -5.74
C GLU A 102 12.60 -4.18 -5.47
N ILE A 103 13.84 -4.47 -5.93
CA ILE A 103 14.52 -5.74 -5.67
C ILE A 103 14.68 -5.93 -4.14
N TYR A 104 15.16 -4.92 -3.42
CA TYR A 104 15.26 -4.94 -1.97
C TYR A 104 13.93 -5.28 -1.31
N LYS A 105 12.84 -4.57 -1.69
CA LYS A 105 11.50 -4.82 -1.13
C LYS A 105 11.02 -6.26 -1.37
N GLN A 106 11.24 -6.80 -2.56
CA GLN A 106 10.86 -8.18 -2.89
C GLN A 106 11.65 -9.19 -2.04
N VAL A 107 12.96 -9.03 -1.95
CA VAL A 107 13.84 -9.93 -1.18
C VAL A 107 13.47 -9.90 0.30
N ILE A 108 13.26 -8.74 0.90
CA ILE A 108 12.92 -8.63 2.33
C ILE A 108 11.52 -9.18 2.62
N SER A 109 10.52 -8.81 1.81
CA SER A 109 9.11 -9.19 2.06
C SER A 109 8.88 -10.69 1.87
N GLN A 110 9.44 -11.28 0.81
CA GLN A 110 9.23 -12.69 0.47
C GLN A 110 10.24 -13.63 1.17
N GLY A 111 11.43 -13.10 1.50
CA GLY A 111 12.44 -13.84 2.26
C GLY A 111 12.17 -13.92 3.76
N ASN A 112 11.13 -13.25 4.28
CA ASN A 112 10.87 -13.09 5.72
C ASN A 112 12.12 -12.64 6.50
N ILE A 113 12.90 -11.74 5.90
CA ILE A 113 14.18 -11.28 6.44
C ILE A 113 13.93 -10.12 7.41
N GLY A 114 14.61 -10.13 8.54
CA GLY A 114 14.47 -9.06 9.53
C GLY A 114 13.27 -9.20 10.48
N THR A 115 12.53 -10.32 10.44
CA THR A 115 11.35 -10.50 11.31
C THR A 115 11.67 -10.67 12.80
N SER A 116 12.94 -10.70 13.20
CA SER A 116 13.33 -10.83 14.62
C SER A 116 13.68 -9.52 15.32
N ASN A 117 13.88 -8.40 14.62
CA ASN A 117 14.03 -7.04 15.18
C ASN A 117 13.95 -5.95 14.10
N SER A 118 13.00 -6.05 13.15
CA SER A 118 12.64 -4.82 12.44
C SER A 118 12.13 -3.84 13.50
N SER A 119 12.63 -2.62 13.51
CA SER A 119 11.84 -1.51 14.02
C SER A 119 10.45 -1.76 13.49
N GLU A 120 9.51 -2.14 14.37
CA GLU A 120 8.16 -2.57 13.99
C GLU A 120 7.63 -1.55 12.99
N LYS A 121 7.54 -1.94 11.70
CA LYS A 121 7.04 -1.03 10.67
C LYS A 121 5.62 -0.69 11.12
N GLU A 122 5.45 0.52 11.61
CA GLU A 122 4.15 0.94 12.11
C GLU A 122 3.16 0.91 10.95
N THR A 123 2.00 0.31 11.17
CA THR A 123 0.92 0.34 10.20
C THR A 123 0.55 1.78 9.90
N VAL A 124 0.65 2.21 8.66
CA VAL A 124 0.26 3.54 8.20
C VAL A 124 -1.25 3.58 7.97
N VAL A 125 -1.94 4.53 8.57
CA VAL A 125 -3.35 4.81 8.30
C VAL A 125 -3.45 5.97 7.32
N ALA A 126 -3.93 5.71 6.11
CA ALA A 126 -4.14 6.70 5.05
C ALA A 126 -5.63 6.99 4.88
N LEU A 127 -6.05 8.21 5.23
CA LEU A 127 -7.42 8.67 5.09
C LEU A 127 -7.60 9.37 3.74
N VAL A 128 -8.59 8.97 2.95
CA VAL A 128 -9.01 9.65 1.73
C VAL A 128 -10.26 10.46 2.01
N TYR A 129 -10.15 11.78 1.92
CA TYR A 129 -11.18 12.73 2.28
C TYR A 129 -11.39 13.79 1.20
N SER A 130 -12.51 14.50 1.24
CA SER A 130 -12.79 15.65 0.37
C SER A 130 -13.89 16.52 0.97
N ALA A 131 -13.81 17.81 0.71
CA ALA A 131 -14.87 18.76 1.02
C ALA A 131 -16.09 18.65 0.08
N CYS A 132 -15.96 18.00 -1.10
CA CYS A 132 -17.00 17.87 -2.10
C CYS A 132 -17.37 16.42 -2.39
N GLY A 133 -18.66 16.18 -2.65
CA GLY A 133 -19.15 14.92 -3.20
C GLY A 133 -18.86 14.82 -4.71
N GLY A 134 -18.69 13.59 -5.21
CA GLY A 134 -18.55 13.32 -6.65
C GLY A 134 -17.13 13.45 -7.21
N VAL A 135 -16.15 13.92 -6.43
CA VAL A 135 -14.76 14.12 -6.87
C VAL A 135 -13.95 12.82 -7.07
N GLY A 136 -14.57 11.65 -6.92
CA GLY A 136 -13.91 10.35 -7.16
C GLY A 136 -13.08 9.80 -6.00
N LYS A 137 -13.34 10.21 -4.73
CA LYS A 137 -12.63 9.70 -3.54
C LYS A 137 -12.50 8.19 -3.51
N SER A 138 -13.63 7.47 -3.64
CA SER A 138 -13.65 6.00 -3.56
C SER A 138 -12.86 5.35 -4.70
N THR A 139 -12.90 5.93 -5.91
CA THR A 139 -12.09 5.49 -7.05
C THR A 139 -10.59 5.63 -6.75
N VAL A 140 -10.19 6.79 -6.21
CA VAL A 140 -8.80 7.03 -5.79
C VAL A 140 -8.41 6.08 -4.67
N ALA A 141 -9.23 5.94 -3.63
CA ALA A 141 -8.94 5.08 -2.48
C ALA A 141 -8.78 3.60 -2.88
N LEU A 142 -9.68 3.07 -3.72
CA LEU A 142 -9.59 1.69 -4.21
C LEU A 142 -8.41 1.50 -5.16
N GLY A 143 -8.22 2.42 -6.12
CA GLY A 143 -7.10 2.37 -7.06
C GLY A 143 -5.75 2.39 -6.35
N VAL A 144 -5.60 3.27 -5.36
CA VAL A 144 -4.39 3.36 -4.51
C VAL A 144 -4.22 2.10 -3.66
N SER A 145 -5.31 1.52 -3.12
CA SER A 145 -5.24 0.28 -2.34
C SER A 145 -4.69 -0.88 -3.18
N GLU A 146 -5.17 -1.03 -4.42
CA GLU A 146 -4.65 -2.07 -5.31
C GLU A 146 -3.22 -1.75 -5.79
N ALA A 147 -2.89 -0.49 -6.08
CA ALA A 147 -1.53 -0.09 -6.45
C ALA A 147 -0.52 -0.40 -5.33
N LEU A 148 -0.87 -0.10 -4.06
CA LEU A 148 -0.06 -0.45 -2.90
C LEU A 148 0.09 -1.96 -2.73
N ALA A 149 -0.99 -2.73 -2.92
CA ALA A 149 -0.95 -4.18 -2.81
C ALA A 149 -0.07 -4.82 -3.91
N LYS A 150 -0.08 -4.27 -5.12
CA LYS A 150 0.86 -4.66 -6.21
C LYS A 150 2.31 -4.38 -5.86
N SER A 151 2.58 -3.37 -5.03
CA SER A 151 3.91 -3.04 -4.51
C SER A 151 4.29 -3.86 -3.27
N PHE A 152 3.70 -5.03 -3.07
CA PHE A 152 3.96 -5.99 -1.99
C PHE A 152 3.65 -5.48 -0.56
N ASN A 153 2.76 -4.50 -0.44
CA ASN A 153 2.26 -4.08 0.86
C ASN A 153 1.00 -4.87 1.23
N LYS A 154 0.89 -5.24 2.50
CA LYS A 154 -0.36 -5.80 3.05
C LYS A 154 -1.32 -4.65 3.32
N VAL A 155 -2.35 -4.54 2.52
CA VAL A 155 -3.30 -3.42 2.55
C VAL A 155 -4.65 -3.87 3.08
N LEU A 156 -5.23 -3.09 3.99
CA LEU A 156 -6.64 -3.20 4.40
C LEU A 156 -7.39 -1.95 3.92
N TYR A 157 -8.42 -2.14 3.12
CA TYR A 157 -9.35 -1.08 2.74
C TYR A 157 -10.58 -1.07 3.64
N ILE A 158 -10.93 0.09 4.18
CA ILE A 158 -12.11 0.33 5.00
C ILE A 158 -12.92 1.48 4.40
N ASN A 159 -14.15 1.20 3.96
CA ASN A 159 -15.07 2.25 3.53
C ASN A 159 -15.85 2.77 4.73
N ALA A 160 -15.37 3.85 5.34
CA ALA A 160 -16.00 4.53 6.47
C ALA A 160 -17.00 5.59 5.96
N GLN A 161 -18.02 5.14 5.24
CA GLN A 161 -19.13 6.00 4.77
C GLN A 161 -20.43 5.59 5.45
N ARG A 162 -21.38 6.52 5.53
CA ARG A 162 -22.70 6.23 6.12
C ARG A 162 -23.56 5.33 5.26
N ILE A 163 -23.36 5.39 3.94
CA ILE A 163 -23.95 4.48 2.94
C ILE A 163 -22.81 3.98 2.06
N ASN A 164 -22.59 2.67 2.06
CA ASN A 164 -21.52 2.04 1.32
C ASN A 164 -22.03 1.63 -0.07
N SER A 165 -21.26 1.92 -1.12
CA SER A 165 -21.59 1.53 -2.50
C SER A 165 -20.35 1.13 -3.31
N PHE A 166 -19.19 1.01 -2.68
CA PHE A 166 -17.91 0.78 -3.35
C PHE A 166 -17.78 -0.60 -4.01
N GLN A 167 -18.57 -1.59 -3.57
CA GLN A 167 -18.47 -2.96 -4.05
C GLN A 167 -18.83 -3.12 -5.54
N HIS A 168 -19.45 -2.09 -6.18
CA HIS A 168 -19.67 -2.12 -7.63
C HIS A 168 -18.35 -2.16 -8.43
N MET A 169 -17.23 -1.77 -7.82
CA MET A 169 -15.88 -1.84 -8.40
C MET A 169 -15.15 -3.15 -8.06
N LEU A 170 -15.73 -4.02 -7.24
CA LEU A 170 -15.17 -5.29 -6.81
C LEU A 170 -15.91 -6.46 -7.49
N MET A 171 -15.24 -7.61 -7.57
CA MET A 171 -15.87 -8.85 -8.09
C MET A 171 -16.86 -9.42 -7.09
N ASN A 172 -16.54 -9.37 -5.80
CA ASN A 172 -17.39 -9.87 -4.73
C ASN A 172 -18.24 -8.74 -4.13
N GLN A 173 -19.55 -8.82 -4.32
CA GLN A 173 -20.52 -7.83 -3.84
C GLN A 173 -21.20 -8.24 -2.52
N ALA A 174 -20.66 -9.22 -1.80
CA ALA A 174 -21.23 -9.66 -0.53
C ALA A 174 -21.16 -8.57 0.54
N THR A 175 -22.21 -8.51 1.36
CA THR A 175 -22.30 -7.63 2.52
C THR A 175 -21.97 -8.38 3.81
N ILE A 176 -21.76 -7.66 4.90
CA ILE A 176 -21.65 -8.22 6.25
C ILE A 176 -22.98 -8.93 6.58
N PRO A 177 -22.96 -10.21 6.98
CA PRO A 177 -24.18 -10.94 7.38
C PRO A 177 -24.85 -10.27 8.58
N ASN A 178 -26.19 -10.20 8.59
CA ASN A 178 -26.93 -9.61 9.70
C ASN A 178 -26.63 -10.30 11.05
N SER A 179 -26.34 -11.62 11.04
CA SER A 179 -25.93 -12.38 12.22
C SER A 179 -24.62 -11.91 12.85
N SER A 180 -23.77 -11.24 12.06
CA SER A 180 -22.46 -10.73 12.51
C SER A 180 -22.49 -9.27 12.97
N VAL A 181 -23.63 -8.57 12.84
CA VAL A 181 -23.76 -7.16 13.22
C VAL A 181 -23.50 -6.95 14.71
N SER A 182 -23.89 -7.92 15.55
CA SER A 182 -23.65 -7.88 17.01
C SER A 182 -22.16 -7.81 17.37
N GLU A 183 -21.27 -8.35 16.54
CA GLU A 183 -19.81 -8.27 16.77
C GLU A 183 -19.28 -6.84 16.75
N PHE A 184 -20.00 -5.93 16.08
CA PHE A 184 -19.64 -4.53 15.95
C PHE A 184 -20.23 -3.67 17.09
N SER A 185 -21.16 -4.19 17.88
CA SER A 185 -21.78 -3.44 18.99
C SER A 185 -20.94 -3.42 20.25
N ASP A 186 -20.01 -4.37 20.40
CA ASP A 186 -19.09 -4.42 21.53
C ASP A 186 -17.78 -3.71 21.13
N LEU A 187 -17.61 -2.46 21.56
CA LEU A 187 -16.45 -1.58 21.30
C LEU A 187 -15.24 -1.95 22.17
N SER A 188 -15.01 -3.23 22.47
CA SER A 188 -13.82 -3.67 23.19
C SER A 188 -12.55 -3.39 22.37
N SER A 189 -11.41 -3.30 23.05
CA SER A 189 -10.10 -2.97 22.45
C SER A 189 -9.64 -3.91 21.33
N ASN A 190 -10.28 -5.08 21.14
CA ASN A 190 -9.94 -6.06 20.11
C ASN A 190 -11.09 -6.34 19.12
N ILE A 191 -11.79 -5.29 18.68
CA ILE A 191 -12.88 -5.44 17.70
C ILE A 191 -12.38 -6.09 16.40
N TYR A 192 -11.21 -5.69 15.88
CA TYR A 192 -10.64 -6.26 14.67
C TYR A 192 -10.41 -7.78 14.79
N GLY A 193 -9.92 -8.26 15.93
CA GLY A 193 -9.71 -9.70 16.16
C GLY A 193 -11.01 -10.48 16.00
N ARG A 194 -12.13 -9.95 16.52
CA ARG A 194 -13.45 -10.59 16.41
C ARG A 194 -14.00 -10.60 15.00
N ILE A 195 -13.84 -9.50 14.25
CA ILE A 195 -14.39 -9.36 12.89
C ILE A 195 -13.42 -9.85 11.80
N SER A 196 -12.24 -10.33 12.15
CA SER A 196 -11.21 -10.72 11.16
C SER A 196 -11.68 -11.80 10.18
N TYR A 197 -12.58 -12.69 10.59
CA TYR A 197 -13.17 -13.72 9.73
C TYR A 197 -14.17 -13.14 8.68
N ILE A 198 -14.64 -11.90 8.86
CA ILE A 198 -15.54 -11.19 7.95
C ILE A 198 -14.74 -10.53 6.83
N ILE A 199 -13.49 -10.15 7.09
CA ILE A 199 -12.61 -9.52 6.10
C ILE A 199 -12.54 -10.39 4.85
N ARG A 200 -12.66 -9.76 3.69
CA ARG A 200 -12.56 -10.40 2.38
C ARG A 200 -11.28 -9.97 1.68
N ASN A 201 -10.81 -10.80 0.78
CA ASN A 201 -9.64 -10.55 -0.05
C ASN A 201 -10.01 -10.66 -1.53
N GLU A 202 -9.52 -9.70 -2.33
CA GLU A 202 -9.42 -9.79 -3.77
C GLU A 202 -7.96 -9.57 -4.18
N LYS A 203 -7.59 -8.31 -4.41
CA LYS A 203 -6.19 -7.90 -4.60
C LYS A 203 -5.58 -7.35 -3.31
N PHE A 204 -6.41 -6.89 -2.40
CA PHE A 204 -6.13 -6.42 -1.06
C PHE A 204 -7.23 -6.90 -0.11
N ASP A 205 -6.98 -6.86 1.19
CA ASP A 205 -8.00 -7.16 2.18
C ASP A 205 -8.96 -5.96 2.32
N TYR A 206 -10.25 -6.23 2.47
CA TYR A 206 -11.24 -5.18 2.68
C TYR A 206 -12.33 -5.61 3.67
N LEU A 207 -12.87 -4.62 4.40
CA LEU A 207 -14.06 -4.80 5.22
C LEU A 207 -15.29 -4.71 4.29
N PRO A 208 -16.08 -5.79 4.13
CA PRO A 208 -17.32 -5.73 3.36
C PRO A 208 -18.25 -4.65 3.90
N PRO A 209 -19.11 -4.06 3.06
CA PRO A 209 -20.08 -3.07 3.51
C PRO A 209 -21.19 -3.71 4.36
N PHE A 210 -21.78 -2.92 5.23
CA PHE A 210 -23.04 -3.30 5.86
C PHE A 210 -24.16 -3.33 4.82
N GLY A 211 -25.11 -4.27 4.95
CA GLY A 211 -26.26 -4.37 4.05
C GLY A 211 -27.26 -3.21 4.18
N MET A 212 -27.15 -2.40 5.23
CA MET A 212 -27.95 -1.20 5.51
C MET A 212 -27.05 -0.11 6.09
N ALA A 213 -27.54 1.14 6.12
CA ALA A 213 -26.84 2.22 6.81
C ALA A 213 -26.58 1.85 8.28
N ILE A 214 -25.34 2.13 8.77
CA ILE A 214 -24.94 1.76 10.13
C ILE A 214 -25.89 2.30 11.20
N ALA A 215 -26.44 3.51 11.02
CA ALA A 215 -27.43 4.09 11.91
C ALA A 215 -28.72 3.26 12.00
N SER A 216 -29.13 2.61 10.88
CA SER A 216 -30.30 1.70 10.85
C SER A 216 -30.04 0.39 11.59
N LEU A 217 -28.76 0.05 11.80
CA LEU A 217 -28.32 -1.10 12.58
C LEU A 217 -28.06 -0.78 14.05
N GLY A 218 -28.32 0.47 14.47
CA GLY A 218 -28.05 0.95 15.83
C GLY A 218 -26.56 1.12 16.14
N LEU A 219 -25.71 1.22 15.11
CA LEU A 219 -24.28 1.41 15.24
C LEU A 219 -23.91 2.89 15.08
N ASP A 220 -22.98 3.37 15.89
CA ASP A 220 -22.45 4.71 15.79
C ASP A 220 -21.28 4.78 14.79
N PHE A 221 -21.08 5.94 14.15
CA PHE A 221 -20.02 6.13 13.17
C PHE A 221 -18.61 6.03 13.78
N SER A 222 -18.45 6.31 15.07
CA SER A 222 -17.19 6.15 15.82
C SER A 222 -16.63 4.71 15.76
N LEU A 223 -17.50 3.72 15.48
CA LEU A 223 -17.13 2.33 15.24
C LEU A 223 -15.94 2.19 14.28
N TYR A 224 -15.90 2.99 13.21
CA TYR A 224 -14.80 2.92 12.24
C TYR A 224 -13.46 3.31 12.86
N ALA A 225 -13.43 4.30 13.76
CA ALA A 225 -12.20 4.65 14.47
C ALA A 225 -11.70 3.50 15.35
N ASP A 226 -12.61 2.78 16.01
CA ASP A 226 -12.26 1.66 16.87
C ASP A 226 -11.76 0.45 16.05
N ILE A 227 -12.40 0.16 14.89
CA ILE A 227 -11.91 -0.86 13.95
C ILE A 227 -10.50 -0.52 13.47
N ILE A 228 -10.25 0.74 13.05
CA ILE A 228 -8.96 1.18 12.53
C ILE A 228 -7.88 1.09 13.61
N LYS A 229 -8.16 1.58 14.84
CA LYS A 229 -7.23 1.47 15.98
C LYS A 229 -6.87 0.02 16.28
N SER A 230 -7.87 -0.85 16.32
CA SER A 230 -7.69 -2.27 16.61
C SER A 230 -6.95 -3.00 15.46
N ALA A 231 -7.25 -2.67 14.20
CA ALA A 231 -6.54 -3.19 13.04
C ALA A 231 -5.07 -2.72 13.01
N LYS A 232 -4.80 -1.43 13.29
CA LYS A 232 -3.45 -0.87 13.44
C LYS A 232 -2.66 -1.61 14.52
N ALA A 233 -3.28 -1.83 15.69
CA ALA A 233 -2.67 -2.54 16.81
C ALA A 233 -2.38 -4.02 16.51
N SER A 234 -3.09 -4.65 15.55
CA SER A 234 -2.83 -6.04 15.15
C SER A 234 -1.53 -6.22 14.38
N LYS A 235 -0.96 -5.15 13.81
CA LYS A 235 0.26 -5.14 12.97
C LYS A 235 0.21 -6.10 11.78
N LYS A 236 -1.01 -6.51 11.38
CA LYS A 236 -1.21 -7.43 10.25
C LYS A 236 -0.98 -6.73 8.91
N TYR A 237 -1.21 -5.41 8.85
CA TYR A 237 -1.17 -4.62 7.63
C TYR A 237 -0.04 -3.60 7.65
N ASP A 238 0.55 -3.35 6.49
CA ASP A 238 1.50 -2.25 6.29
C ASP A 238 0.74 -0.92 6.16
N VAL A 239 -0.41 -0.96 5.46
CA VAL A 239 -1.24 0.22 5.21
C VAL A 239 -2.72 -0.11 5.43
N ILE A 240 -3.44 0.81 6.10
CA ILE A 240 -4.90 0.82 6.19
C ILE A 240 -5.38 2.04 5.40
N VAL A 241 -6.08 1.82 4.27
CA VAL A 241 -6.69 2.88 3.48
C VAL A 241 -8.13 3.07 3.90
N VAL A 242 -8.46 4.29 4.34
CA VAL A 242 -9.79 4.63 4.86
C VAL A 242 -10.47 5.60 3.89
N ASP A 243 -11.51 5.15 3.21
CA ASP A 243 -12.34 5.99 2.33
C ASP A 243 -13.54 6.53 3.10
N THR A 244 -13.77 7.84 3.03
CA THR A 244 -14.81 8.50 3.84
C THR A 244 -15.77 9.33 2.99
N ASP A 245 -16.96 9.60 3.54
CA ASP A 245 -17.90 10.58 2.98
C ASP A 245 -17.42 12.04 3.22
N THR A 246 -18.16 13.02 2.71
CA THR A 246 -17.85 14.46 2.80
C THR A 246 -18.34 15.11 4.08
N THR A 247 -19.01 14.38 4.95
CA THR A 247 -19.53 14.93 6.20
C THR A 247 -18.37 15.32 7.12
N PHE A 248 -18.47 16.48 7.76
CA PHE A 248 -17.50 16.95 8.74
C PHE A 248 -18.21 17.09 10.10
N ASP A 249 -17.91 16.17 10.99
CA ASP A 249 -18.41 16.12 12.37
C ASP A 249 -17.29 15.63 13.29
N GLU A 250 -17.57 15.49 14.59
CA GLU A 250 -16.60 15.07 15.61
C GLU A 250 -15.97 13.72 15.24
N ALA A 251 -16.76 12.73 14.86
CA ALA A 251 -16.22 11.42 14.48
C ALA A 251 -15.31 11.48 13.24
N LYS A 252 -15.56 12.40 12.31
CA LYS A 252 -14.67 12.64 11.17
C LYS A 252 -13.37 13.33 11.60
N ALA A 253 -13.45 14.29 12.51
CA ALA A 253 -12.27 14.94 13.07
C ALA A 253 -11.38 13.92 13.80
N ASP A 254 -11.97 12.95 14.50
CA ASP A 254 -11.25 11.83 15.12
C ASP A 254 -10.54 10.96 14.09
N LEU A 255 -11.19 10.62 12.96
CA LEU A 255 -10.54 9.87 11.87
C LEU A 255 -9.38 10.64 11.26
N ILE A 256 -9.52 11.95 11.03
CA ILE A 256 -8.44 12.81 10.54
C ILE A 256 -7.27 12.82 11.54
N THR A 257 -7.57 12.88 12.84
CA THR A 257 -6.54 12.86 13.89
C THR A 257 -5.81 11.52 13.95
N LEU A 258 -6.55 10.41 13.82
CA LEU A 258 -6.02 9.05 13.85
C LEU A 258 -5.14 8.72 12.63
N ALA A 259 -5.42 9.34 11.48
CA ALA A 259 -4.68 9.09 10.25
C ALA A 259 -3.24 9.60 10.33
N ASP A 260 -2.29 8.80 9.83
CA ASP A 260 -0.90 9.18 9.65
C ASP A 260 -0.72 10.00 8.36
N LYS A 261 -1.53 9.70 7.33
CA LYS A 261 -1.57 10.40 6.03
C LYS A 261 -3.02 10.75 5.68
N VAL A 262 -3.23 11.94 5.13
CA VAL A 262 -4.55 12.42 4.71
C VAL A 262 -4.45 12.87 3.25
N LEU A 263 -5.11 12.14 2.35
CA LEU A 263 -5.24 12.52 0.95
C LEU A 263 -6.51 13.34 0.79
N ILE A 264 -6.38 14.63 0.53
CA ILE A 264 -7.51 15.53 0.23
C ILE A 264 -7.72 15.54 -1.28
N VAL A 265 -8.79 14.87 -1.73
CA VAL A 265 -9.14 14.76 -3.14
C VAL A 265 -10.07 15.93 -3.52
N LEU A 266 -9.72 16.61 -4.61
CA LEU A 266 -10.50 17.71 -5.16
C LEU A 266 -10.51 17.66 -6.70
N GLU A 267 -11.38 18.45 -7.33
CA GLU A 267 -11.36 18.73 -8.77
C GLU A 267 -10.85 20.14 -9.02
N GLN A 268 -10.45 20.44 -10.25
CA GLN A 268 -9.92 21.76 -10.64
C GLN A 268 -10.98 22.88 -10.73
N ASP A 269 -12.28 22.55 -10.56
CA ASP A 269 -13.38 23.49 -10.65
C ASP A 269 -13.48 24.43 -9.44
N LYS A 270 -14.15 25.60 -9.64
CA LYS A 270 -14.28 26.64 -8.61
C LYS A 270 -14.91 26.16 -7.31
N ARG A 271 -15.92 25.29 -7.40
CA ARG A 271 -16.65 24.78 -6.22
C ARG A 271 -15.72 23.91 -5.37
N SER A 272 -14.98 23.03 -6.01
CA SER A 272 -14.10 22.10 -5.32
C SER A 272 -12.93 22.83 -4.66
N VAL A 273 -12.30 23.77 -5.35
CA VAL A 273 -11.21 24.60 -4.82
C VAL A 273 -11.68 25.45 -3.65
N PHE A 274 -12.82 26.13 -3.79
CA PHE A 274 -13.39 26.96 -2.70
C PHE A 274 -13.75 26.12 -1.48
N ALA A 275 -14.45 24.99 -1.66
CA ALA A 275 -14.85 24.11 -0.55
C ALA A 275 -13.63 23.53 0.18
N THR A 276 -12.57 23.17 -0.57
CA THR A 276 -11.30 22.73 0.03
C THR A 276 -10.67 23.85 0.87
N GLY A 277 -10.66 25.09 0.38
CA GLY A 277 -10.19 26.25 1.16
C GLY A 277 -11.00 26.49 2.45
N VAL A 278 -12.32 26.23 2.41
CA VAL A 278 -13.16 26.28 3.63
C VAL A 278 -12.82 25.15 4.58
N LEU A 279 -12.64 23.92 4.09
CA LEU A 279 -12.24 22.78 4.91
C LEU A 279 -10.94 23.08 5.67
N LEU A 280 -9.93 23.64 5.01
CA LEU A 280 -8.62 23.93 5.61
C LEU A 280 -8.66 24.95 6.75
N LYS A 281 -9.71 25.76 6.81
CA LYS A 281 -9.93 26.67 7.97
C LYS A 281 -10.44 25.94 9.21
N ASN A 282 -10.92 24.70 9.06
CA ASN A 282 -11.49 23.88 10.12
C ASN A 282 -10.59 22.72 10.57
N ILE A 283 -9.50 22.46 9.85
CA ILE A 283 -8.52 21.43 10.18
C ILE A 283 -7.12 22.03 10.21
N SER A 284 -6.27 21.56 11.13
CA SER A 284 -4.89 22.04 11.23
C SER A 284 -4.01 21.32 10.21
N CYS A 285 -3.86 21.90 9.01
CA CYS A 285 -3.06 21.32 7.91
C CYS A 285 -1.61 21.82 7.85
N ASN A 286 -0.99 22.14 8.99
CA ASN A 286 0.37 22.67 9.02
C ASN A 286 1.47 21.62 8.81
N ASP A 287 1.11 20.34 8.88
CA ASP A 287 2.03 19.22 8.70
C ASP A 287 2.01 18.76 7.23
N SER A 288 3.00 19.18 6.46
CA SER A 288 3.18 18.80 5.05
C SER A 288 3.53 17.32 4.87
N ALA A 289 3.96 16.62 5.92
CA ALA A 289 4.22 15.18 5.87
C ALA A 289 2.95 14.35 6.08
N LYS A 290 1.86 14.98 6.56
CA LYS A 290 0.57 14.33 6.80
C LYS A 290 -0.46 14.61 5.71
N TYR A 291 -0.55 15.84 5.21
CA TYR A 291 -1.62 16.28 4.30
C TYR A 291 -1.13 16.41 2.87
N PHE A 292 -1.79 15.70 1.96
CA PHE A 292 -1.51 15.69 0.53
C PHE A 292 -2.75 16.03 -0.26
N PHE A 293 -2.61 16.88 -1.27
CA PHE A 293 -3.71 17.33 -2.12
C PHE A 293 -3.61 16.66 -3.48
N VAL A 294 -4.67 15.97 -3.88
CA VAL A 294 -4.76 15.23 -5.15
C VAL A 294 -5.87 15.84 -6.00
N CYS A 295 -5.51 16.43 -7.11
CA CYS A 295 -6.47 16.91 -8.10
C CYS A 295 -6.88 15.74 -9.00
N ASN A 296 -8.11 15.25 -8.84
CA ASN A 296 -8.68 14.18 -9.64
C ASN A 296 -9.51 14.73 -10.80
N LYS A 297 -9.73 13.93 -11.83
CA LYS A 297 -10.43 14.29 -13.07
C LYS A 297 -9.84 15.56 -13.70
N PHE A 298 -8.52 15.64 -13.67
CA PHE A 298 -7.81 16.76 -14.26
C PHE A 298 -7.88 16.73 -15.78
N ASP A 299 -8.21 17.86 -16.38
CA ASP A 299 -8.32 18.04 -17.82
C ASP A 299 -7.65 19.36 -18.20
N ASP A 300 -6.59 19.27 -19.00
CA ASP A 300 -5.79 20.42 -19.44
C ASP A 300 -6.62 21.42 -20.30
N GLU A 301 -7.70 20.96 -20.92
CA GLU A 301 -8.55 21.79 -21.80
C GLU A 301 -9.64 22.56 -21.02
N LYS A 302 -9.93 22.16 -19.78
CA LYS A 302 -10.92 22.81 -18.93
C LYS A 302 -10.34 23.98 -18.13
N SER A 303 -11.21 24.90 -17.73
CA SER A 303 -10.83 25.99 -16.81
C SER A 303 -10.30 25.42 -15.49
N ASN A 304 -9.18 25.95 -15.02
CA ASN A 304 -8.51 25.49 -13.82
C ASN A 304 -8.51 26.56 -12.72
N ALA A 305 -9.40 26.43 -11.73
CA ALA A 305 -9.51 27.36 -10.63
C ALA A 305 -8.34 27.30 -9.63
N ILE A 306 -7.53 26.23 -9.69
CA ILE A 306 -6.32 26.10 -8.85
C ILE A 306 -5.24 27.10 -9.32
N THR A 307 -5.09 27.30 -10.64
CA THR A 307 -4.02 28.12 -11.21
C THR A 307 -4.48 29.50 -11.69
N SER A 308 -5.81 29.70 -11.87
CA SER A 308 -6.35 30.95 -12.44
C SER A 308 -6.22 32.18 -11.52
N GLY A 309 -5.99 31.98 -10.22
CA GLY A 309 -6.00 33.07 -9.23
C GLY A 309 -7.40 33.64 -8.91
N GLU A 310 -8.48 33.08 -9.49
CA GLU A 310 -9.85 33.53 -9.20
C GLU A 310 -10.32 33.19 -7.79
N ILE A 311 -9.73 32.12 -7.20
CA ILE A 311 -10.00 31.69 -5.83
C ILE A 311 -8.69 31.66 -5.08
N GLU A 312 -8.60 32.47 -4.04
CA GLU A 312 -7.44 32.46 -3.15
C GLU A 312 -7.43 31.16 -2.31
N HIS A 313 -6.34 30.42 -2.37
CA HIS A 313 -6.13 29.22 -1.56
C HIS A 313 -4.67 29.09 -1.14
N SER A 314 -4.40 28.34 -0.06
CA SER A 314 -3.07 28.18 0.52
C SER A 314 -2.47 26.77 0.31
N PHE A 315 -3.17 25.87 -0.39
CA PHE A 315 -2.69 24.51 -0.62
C PHE A 315 -2.00 24.38 -1.99
N ILE A 316 -1.11 23.40 -2.08
CA ILE A 316 -0.39 23.05 -3.31
C ILE A 316 -0.78 21.61 -3.68
N ILE A 317 -1.10 21.39 -4.95
CA ILE A 317 -1.40 20.03 -5.43
C ILE A 317 -0.12 19.22 -5.48
N ASN A 318 -0.16 18.05 -4.83
CA ASN A 318 0.95 17.09 -4.83
C ASN A 318 0.94 16.23 -6.10
N GLU A 319 -0.27 15.76 -6.51
CA GLU A 319 -0.42 14.92 -7.69
C GLU A 319 -1.73 15.22 -8.44
N TYR A 320 -1.70 15.04 -9.76
CA TYR A 320 -2.85 15.18 -10.65
C TYR A 320 -3.20 13.82 -11.24
N ILE A 321 -4.46 13.42 -11.14
CA ILE A 321 -5.01 12.25 -11.83
C ILE A 321 -5.87 12.75 -12.98
N LYS A 322 -5.52 12.41 -14.22
CA LYS A 322 -6.28 12.78 -15.40
C LYS A 322 -7.69 12.18 -15.37
N GLU A 323 -8.62 12.88 -15.99
CA GLU A 323 -9.97 12.34 -16.22
C GLU A 323 -9.87 11.09 -17.10
N PHE A 324 -10.56 10.02 -16.72
CA PHE A 324 -10.53 8.76 -17.47
C PHE A 324 -11.62 8.79 -18.56
N ASP A 325 -11.22 8.71 -19.82
CA ASP A 325 -12.14 8.78 -20.97
C ASP A 325 -13.22 7.70 -20.98
N ASN A 326 -12.93 6.51 -20.46
CA ASN A 326 -13.81 5.35 -20.49
C ASN A 326 -14.05 4.76 -19.08
N TYR A 327 -14.21 5.60 -18.07
CA TYR A 327 -14.32 5.19 -16.67
C TYR A 327 -15.31 4.05 -16.42
N ASP A 328 -16.50 4.10 -17.04
CA ASP A 328 -17.58 3.11 -16.84
C ASP A 328 -17.19 1.69 -17.31
N SER A 329 -16.18 1.57 -18.18
CA SER A 329 -15.68 0.29 -18.67
C SER A 329 -14.37 -0.17 -18.02
N MET A 330 -13.77 0.66 -17.16
CA MET A 330 -12.51 0.33 -16.50
C MET A 330 -12.72 -0.61 -15.33
N SER A 331 -11.91 -1.64 -15.27
CA SER A 331 -11.76 -2.45 -14.06
C SER A 331 -10.94 -1.70 -12.99
N LEU A 332 -11.00 -2.17 -11.76
CA LEU A 332 -10.16 -1.62 -10.70
C LEU A 332 -8.67 -1.78 -11.03
N SER A 333 -8.28 -2.88 -11.67
CA SER A 333 -6.90 -3.08 -12.13
C SER A 333 -6.47 -2.09 -13.21
N ASP A 334 -7.38 -1.67 -14.10
CA ASP A 334 -7.07 -0.63 -15.09
C ASP A 334 -6.82 0.72 -14.41
N ILE A 335 -7.61 1.04 -13.39
CA ILE A 335 -7.45 2.26 -12.58
C ILE A 335 -6.14 2.24 -11.80
N SER A 336 -5.84 1.16 -11.11
CA SER A 336 -4.61 1.04 -10.28
C SER A 336 -3.33 1.02 -11.12
N ASN A 337 -3.41 0.63 -12.39
CA ASN A 337 -2.28 0.66 -13.34
C ASN A 337 -2.05 2.04 -13.96
N GLN A 338 -2.96 3.01 -13.76
CA GLN A 338 -2.73 4.36 -14.25
C GLN A 338 -1.51 4.98 -13.55
N PRO A 339 -0.54 5.53 -14.30
CA PRO A 339 0.69 6.10 -13.73
C PRO A 339 0.41 7.15 -12.66
N ASP A 340 -0.65 7.95 -12.84
CA ASP A 340 -1.02 9.01 -11.91
C ASP A 340 -1.55 8.44 -10.59
N VAL A 341 -2.32 7.34 -10.62
CA VAL A 341 -2.79 6.63 -9.41
C VAL A 341 -1.62 5.98 -8.67
N GLN A 342 -0.66 5.42 -9.41
CA GLN A 342 0.56 4.88 -8.83
C GLN A 342 1.39 5.95 -8.12
N LYS A 343 1.54 7.16 -8.71
CA LYS A 343 2.22 8.28 -8.05
C LYS A 343 1.53 8.67 -6.73
N VAL A 344 0.20 8.71 -6.70
CA VAL A 344 -0.55 8.99 -5.47
C VAL A 344 -0.26 7.93 -4.40
N SER A 345 -0.08 6.66 -4.77
CA SER A 345 0.26 5.62 -3.80
C SER A 345 1.62 5.85 -3.10
N TYR A 346 2.58 6.47 -3.78
CA TYR A 346 3.88 6.83 -3.18
C TYR A 346 3.81 7.95 -2.13
N LEU A 347 2.72 8.74 -2.10
CA LEU A 347 2.52 9.74 -1.05
C LEU A 347 2.19 9.11 0.32
N ILE A 348 1.83 7.83 0.34
CA ILE A 348 1.38 7.12 1.54
C ILE A 348 2.54 6.38 2.24
N ILE A 349 3.51 5.90 1.46
CA ILE A 349 4.61 5.04 1.94
C ILE A 349 5.92 5.78 2.12
#